data_8bfb4b2f33f928d304a692b1bd9aef72
#
_entry.id   8bfb4b2f33f928d304a692b1bd9aef72
#
_cell.length_a   1.000
_cell.length_b   1.000
_cell.length_c   1.000
_cell.angle_alpha   90.00
_cell.angle_beta   90.00
_cell.angle_gamma   90.00
#
_symmetry.space_group_name_H-M   'P 1'
#
loop_
_entity.id
_entity.type
_entity.pdbx_description
1 polymer ?
#
loop_
_entity_poly.entity_id
_entity_poly.type
_entity_poly.pdbx_seq_one_letter_code
_entity_poly.pdbx_strand_id
1 'polypeptide(L)'
;MEHIIYQLEEDLAIITLNRPDVANGFHIPMCEEILEALTLSEEDPAVHFILINANGKVFSVGGDLVEMKRAVDEDDIPSLTKIAELVNAISYKIKQIAKPVLMEVDGAVAGAAANMAVAADFCLATDKAKFIQAFVGVGLAPDAGGIHLLSRSIGVTRAAQLAMTGEALTAEKALEWGLVYRVCEADKLEKTREQLLKKLRRGSANSYAAIKKLVWESQFKDWQDYAVLELHLQESLAKTEDFKEGVRAHSERRRPKFIGK
;
A
#
# COMPACT_ATOMS: atom_id res chain seq x y z
N MET A 1 -6.23 -4.86 18.78
CA MET A 1 -5.29 -4.97 17.65
C MET A 1 -3.88 -4.86 18.22
N GLU A 2 -2.99 -5.73 17.81
CA GLU A 2 -1.63 -5.83 18.35
C GLU A 2 -0.60 -5.14 17.45
N HIS A 3 -0.85 -5.17 16.14
CA HIS A 3 0.08 -4.74 15.09
C HIS A 3 -0.24 -3.38 14.48
N ILE A 4 -1.43 -2.87 14.78
CA ILE A 4 -1.87 -1.51 14.43
C ILE A 4 -2.49 -0.83 15.65
N ILE A 5 -2.59 0.49 15.61
CA ILE A 5 -3.37 1.28 16.56
C ILE A 5 -4.59 1.81 15.79
N TYR A 6 -5.79 1.54 16.32
CA TYR A 6 -7.06 2.07 15.82
C TYR A 6 -7.62 3.09 16.77
N GLN A 7 -7.85 4.31 16.30
CA GLN A 7 -8.34 5.42 17.09
C GLN A 7 -9.46 6.16 16.36
N LEU A 8 -10.38 6.73 17.13
CA LEU A 8 -11.43 7.62 16.60
C LEU A 8 -11.19 9.02 17.15
N GLU A 9 -11.07 9.99 16.27
CA GLU A 9 -10.97 11.43 16.61
C GLU A 9 -12.07 12.18 15.87
N GLU A 10 -13.10 12.59 16.60
CA GLU A 10 -14.31 13.21 16.03
C GLU A 10 -14.95 12.33 14.92
N ASP A 11 -14.83 12.73 13.67
CA ASP A 11 -15.36 12.05 12.49
C ASP A 11 -14.29 11.30 11.68
N LEU A 12 -13.05 11.20 12.23
CA LEU A 12 -11.88 10.59 11.60
C LEU A 12 -11.52 9.28 12.29
N ALA A 13 -11.52 8.17 11.56
CA ALA A 13 -10.89 6.92 11.99
C ALA A 13 -9.42 6.93 11.59
N ILE A 14 -8.52 6.66 12.53
CA ILE A 14 -7.07 6.64 12.31
C ILE A 14 -6.58 5.20 12.49
N ILE A 15 -5.92 4.68 11.46
CA ILE A 15 -5.28 3.37 11.41
C ILE A 15 -3.78 3.60 11.33
N THR A 16 -3.07 3.38 12.43
CA THR A 16 -1.61 3.58 12.49
C THR A 16 -0.89 2.24 12.45
N LEU A 17 -0.07 2.02 11.43
CA LEU A 17 0.82 0.86 11.38
C LEU A 17 1.81 0.92 12.54
N ASN A 18 1.94 -0.15 13.35
CA ASN A 18 2.66 -0.10 14.61
C ASN A 18 3.60 -1.30 14.82
N ARG A 19 4.41 -1.61 13.81
CA ARG A 19 5.52 -2.57 13.88
C ARG A 19 6.84 -1.90 13.42
N PRO A 20 7.26 -0.77 14.06
CA PRO A 20 8.42 0.01 13.59
C PRO A 20 9.74 -0.77 13.63
N ASP A 21 9.88 -1.75 14.53
CA ASP A 21 11.11 -2.56 14.68
C ASP A 21 11.38 -3.46 13.48
N VAL A 22 10.34 -3.81 12.72
CA VAL A 22 10.42 -4.56 11.45
C VAL A 22 9.97 -3.69 10.26
N ALA A 23 10.14 -2.37 10.40
CA ALA A 23 9.82 -1.38 9.36
C ALA A 23 8.38 -1.53 8.82
N ASN A 24 7.42 -1.83 9.70
CA ASN A 24 6.01 -2.04 9.39
C ASN A 24 5.76 -3.04 8.25
N GLY A 25 6.57 -4.11 8.20
CA GLY A 25 6.41 -5.19 7.23
C GLY A 25 5.07 -5.91 7.39
N PHE A 26 4.38 -6.15 6.28
CA PHE A 26 3.08 -6.83 6.27
C PHE A 26 3.24 -8.33 6.45
N HIS A 27 2.55 -8.86 7.44
CA HIS A 27 2.35 -10.28 7.70
C HIS A 27 0.85 -10.54 7.93
N ILE A 28 0.45 -11.80 7.93
CA ILE A 28 -0.98 -12.17 7.96
C ILE A 28 -1.74 -11.44 9.07
N PRO A 29 -1.36 -11.50 10.37
CA PRO A 29 -2.13 -10.85 11.44
C PRO A 29 -2.30 -9.34 11.25
N MET A 30 -1.24 -8.62 10.82
CA MET A 30 -1.33 -7.18 10.61
C MET A 30 -2.28 -6.84 9.45
N CYS A 31 -2.25 -7.61 8.37
CA CYS A 31 -3.17 -7.42 7.25
C CYS A 31 -4.63 -7.65 7.65
N GLU A 32 -4.89 -8.68 8.47
CA GLU A 32 -6.22 -8.97 9.00
C GLU A 32 -6.71 -7.84 9.90
N GLU A 33 -5.86 -7.32 10.80
CA GLU A 33 -6.19 -6.16 11.65
C GLU A 33 -6.48 -4.89 10.84
N ILE A 34 -5.74 -4.64 9.73
CA ILE A 34 -6.02 -3.51 8.83
C ILE A 34 -7.39 -3.67 8.17
N LEU A 35 -7.72 -4.87 7.68
CA LEU A 35 -9.03 -5.15 7.07
C LEU A 35 -10.17 -5.01 8.08
N GLU A 36 -9.98 -5.48 9.30
CA GLU A 36 -10.93 -5.29 10.40
C GLU A 36 -11.14 -3.81 10.69
N ALA A 37 -10.05 -3.03 10.86
CA ALA A 37 -10.12 -1.60 11.12
C ALA A 37 -10.83 -0.81 10.00
N LEU A 38 -10.56 -1.17 8.74
CA LEU A 38 -11.25 -0.58 7.59
C LEU A 38 -12.74 -0.93 7.60
N THR A 39 -13.11 -2.14 8.00
CA THR A 39 -14.51 -2.57 8.10
C THR A 39 -15.23 -1.85 9.23
N LEU A 40 -14.65 -1.78 10.43
CA LEU A 40 -15.17 -1.00 11.54
C LEU A 40 -15.36 0.49 11.15
N SER A 41 -14.38 1.05 10.47
CA SER A 41 -14.46 2.45 9.99
C SER A 41 -15.58 2.65 8.96
N GLU A 42 -15.85 1.66 8.11
CA GLU A 42 -16.93 1.73 7.12
C GLU A 42 -18.31 1.65 7.77
N GLU A 43 -18.46 0.75 8.74
CA GLU A 43 -19.75 0.46 9.39
C GLU A 43 -20.16 1.52 10.42
N ASP A 44 -19.20 2.23 11.04
CA ASP A 44 -19.49 3.26 12.03
C ASP A 44 -20.07 4.54 11.37
N PRO A 45 -21.35 4.90 11.61
CA PRO A 45 -21.96 6.10 11.04
C PRO A 45 -21.33 7.40 11.54
N ALA A 46 -20.61 7.42 12.65
CA ALA A 46 -19.89 8.59 13.15
C ALA A 46 -18.61 8.86 12.36
N VAL A 47 -18.03 7.86 11.71
CA VAL A 47 -16.84 8.02 10.89
C VAL A 47 -17.20 8.56 9.50
N HIS A 48 -16.61 9.69 9.13
CA HIS A 48 -16.76 10.29 7.80
C HIS A 48 -15.50 10.20 6.96
N PHE A 49 -14.33 10.08 7.60
CA PHE A 49 -13.02 10.01 6.95
C PHE A 49 -12.16 8.91 7.57
N ILE A 50 -11.26 8.36 6.79
CA ILE A 50 -10.31 7.33 7.24
C ILE A 50 -8.91 7.82 6.93
N LEU A 51 -8.01 7.76 7.92
CA LEU A 51 -6.60 8.03 7.79
C LEU A 51 -5.79 6.77 8.03
N ILE A 52 -4.84 6.49 7.14
CA ILE A 52 -3.83 5.46 7.35
C ILE A 52 -2.47 6.14 7.45
N ASN A 53 -1.76 5.92 8.54
CA ASN A 53 -0.40 6.40 8.77
C ASN A 53 0.48 5.33 9.44
N ALA A 54 1.70 5.67 9.82
CA ALA A 54 2.62 4.69 10.40
C ALA A 54 3.52 5.30 11.47
N ASN A 55 3.82 4.52 12.49
CA ASN A 55 4.86 4.81 13.46
C ASN A 55 6.24 4.37 12.93
N GLY A 56 7.28 5.13 13.24
CA GLY A 56 8.66 4.79 12.89
C GLY A 56 9.30 5.69 11.84
N LYS A 57 10.48 5.30 11.38
CA LYS A 57 11.29 6.10 10.41
C LYS A 57 10.92 5.87 8.95
N VAL A 58 10.18 4.82 8.68
CA VAL A 58 9.67 4.45 7.36
C VAL A 58 8.18 4.14 7.49
N PHE A 59 7.43 4.43 6.45
CA PHE A 59 6.01 4.09 6.44
C PHE A 59 5.84 2.56 6.47
N SER A 60 6.35 1.85 5.47
CA SER A 60 6.40 0.39 5.43
C SER A 60 7.33 -0.10 4.31
N VAL A 61 7.98 -1.24 4.54
CA VAL A 61 8.77 -1.95 3.52
C VAL A 61 7.93 -2.83 2.58
N GLY A 62 6.62 -2.90 2.77
CA GLY A 62 5.75 -3.86 2.09
C GLY A 62 5.72 -5.19 2.83
N GLY A 63 5.86 -6.30 2.14
CA GLY A 63 5.89 -7.61 2.80
C GLY A 63 6.99 -7.74 3.85
N ASP A 64 6.69 -8.44 4.95
CA ASP A 64 7.64 -8.68 6.03
C ASP A 64 8.74 -9.64 5.55
N LEU A 65 9.97 -9.13 5.44
CA LEU A 65 11.12 -9.89 4.94
C LEU A 65 11.56 -11.02 5.88
N VAL A 66 11.26 -10.91 7.19
CA VAL A 66 11.51 -11.99 8.15
C VAL A 66 10.57 -13.15 7.88
N GLU A 67 9.28 -12.86 7.67
CA GLU A 67 8.28 -13.86 7.30
C GLU A 67 8.56 -14.46 5.92
N MET A 68 8.95 -13.65 4.94
CA MET A 68 9.34 -14.17 3.62
C MET A 68 10.51 -15.12 3.72
N LYS A 69 11.53 -14.79 4.54
CA LYS A 69 12.67 -15.67 4.75
C LYS A 69 12.26 -16.99 5.42
N ARG A 70 11.43 -16.92 6.47
CA ARG A 70 10.88 -18.11 7.12
C ARG A 70 10.15 -18.99 6.11
N ALA A 71 9.26 -18.39 5.32
CA ALA A 71 8.47 -19.11 4.33
C ALA A 71 9.34 -19.78 3.25
N VAL A 72 10.42 -19.12 2.82
CA VAL A 72 11.39 -19.69 1.88
C VAL A 72 12.15 -20.88 2.52
N ASP A 73 12.60 -20.73 3.77
CA ASP A 73 13.37 -21.76 4.47
C ASP A 73 12.50 -22.98 4.82
N GLU A 74 11.20 -22.80 5.03
CA GLU A 74 10.22 -23.86 5.37
C GLU A 74 9.42 -24.37 4.16
N ASP A 75 9.66 -23.82 2.96
CA ASP A 75 8.89 -24.09 1.73
C ASP A 75 7.38 -23.82 1.90
N ASP A 76 7.03 -22.78 2.69
CA ASP A 76 5.68 -22.37 3.04
C ASP A 76 5.12 -21.35 2.02
N ILE A 77 4.98 -21.78 0.77
CA ILE A 77 4.39 -20.95 -0.30
C ILE A 77 2.96 -20.49 0.04
N PRO A 78 2.08 -21.31 0.67
CA PRO A 78 0.73 -20.89 1.03
C PRO A 78 0.67 -19.62 1.89
N SER A 79 1.58 -19.44 2.86
CA SER A 79 1.64 -18.22 3.67
C SER A 79 1.98 -16.98 2.83
N LEU A 80 2.87 -17.10 1.85
CA LEU A 80 3.22 -16.01 0.94
C LEU A 80 2.04 -15.62 0.05
N THR A 81 1.35 -16.62 -0.52
CA THR A 81 0.12 -16.40 -1.31
C THR A 81 -0.95 -15.73 -0.47
N LYS A 82 -1.10 -16.16 0.79
CA LYS A 82 -2.07 -15.54 1.73
C LYS A 82 -1.78 -14.07 2.00
N ILE A 83 -0.52 -13.69 2.17
CA ILE A 83 -0.15 -12.27 2.33
C ILE A 83 -0.51 -11.48 1.06
N ALA A 84 -0.22 -12.00 -0.14
CA ALA A 84 -0.55 -11.34 -1.39
C ALA A 84 -2.08 -11.16 -1.55
N GLU A 85 -2.89 -12.17 -1.19
CA GLU A 85 -4.36 -12.06 -1.15
C GLU A 85 -4.83 -10.94 -0.22
N LEU A 86 -4.27 -10.88 0.99
CA LEU A 86 -4.69 -9.92 2.01
C LEU A 86 -4.30 -8.48 1.62
N VAL A 87 -3.09 -8.25 1.09
CA VAL A 87 -2.70 -6.90 0.65
C VAL A 87 -3.50 -6.44 -0.57
N ASN A 88 -3.89 -7.36 -1.48
CA ASN A 88 -4.83 -7.06 -2.56
C ASN A 88 -6.21 -6.68 -1.99
N ALA A 89 -6.72 -7.46 -1.02
CA ALA A 89 -7.99 -7.18 -0.37
C ALA A 89 -8.00 -5.81 0.35
N ILE A 90 -6.88 -5.39 0.97
CA ILE A 90 -6.77 -4.07 1.59
C ILE A 90 -6.88 -2.97 0.53
N SER A 91 -6.11 -3.04 -0.56
CA SER A 91 -6.17 -2.05 -1.64
C SER A 91 -7.57 -1.99 -2.29
N TYR A 92 -8.17 -3.15 -2.51
CA TYR A 92 -9.56 -3.26 -2.97
C TYR A 92 -10.53 -2.56 -2.02
N LYS A 93 -10.44 -2.86 -0.71
CA LYS A 93 -11.29 -2.27 0.33
C LYS A 93 -11.14 -0.75 0.38
N ILE A 94 -9.89 -0.23 0.32
CA ILE A 94 -9.62 1.22 0.27
C ILE A 94 -10.34 1.87 -0.91
N LYS A 95 -10.35 1.25 -2.09
CA LYS A 95 -11.06 1.77 -3.27
C LYS A 95 -12.57 1.68 -3.15
N GLN A 96 -13.10 0.62 -2.51
CA GLN A 96 -14.55 0.36 -2.42
C GLN A 96 -15.26 1.14 -1.31
N ILE A 97 -14.62 1.37 -0.17
CA ILE A 97 -15.20 2.12 0.95
C ILE A 97 -15.81 3.43 0.46
N ALA A 98 -17.06 3.70 0.85
CA ALA A 98 -17.81 4.88 0.44
C ALA A 98 -17.28 6.19 1.06
N LYS A 99 -16.40 6.11 2.05
CA LYS A 99 -15.80 7.23 2.77
C LYS A 99 -14.45 7.60 2.17
N PRO A 100 -14.04 8.89 2.13
CA PRO A 100 -12.71 9.28 1.70
C PRO A 100 -11.62 8.65 2.57
N VAL A 101 -10.61 8.04 1.92
CA VAL A 101 -9.45 7.45 2.57
C VAL A 101 -8.23 8.32 2.28
N LEU A 102 -7.59 8.78 3.34
CA LEU A 102 -6.36 9.55 3.32
C LEU A 102 -5.20 8.64 3.71
N MET A 103 -4.04 8.84 3.13
CA MET A 103 -2.80 8.20 3.57
C MET A 103 -1.73 9.25 3.82
N GLU A 104 -1.09 9.19 5.00
CA GLU A 104 0.05 10.03 5.35
C GLU A 104 1.34 9.23 5.30
N VAL A 105 2.23 9.59 4.38
CA VAL A 105 3.48 8.87 4.14
C VAL A 105 4.66 9.72 4.59
N ASP A 106 5.35 9.25 5.63
CA ASP A 106 6.66 9.78 6.04
C ASP A 106 7.75 8.73 5.82
N GLY A 107 8.84 9.11 5.16
CA GLY A 107 9.93 8.21 4.83
C GLY A 107 9.62 7.23 3.67
N ALA A 108 10.28 6.08 3.68
CA ALA A 108 10.13 5.09 2.61
C ALA A 108 8.78 4.35 2.69
N VAL A 109 8.16 4.15 1.53
CA VAL A 109 6.98 3.32 1.34
C VAL A 109 7.23 2.40 0.15
N ALA A 110 7.24 1.09 0.39
CA ALA A 110 7.70 0.13 -0.60
C ALA A 110 6.72 -1.03 -0.83
N GLY A 111 6.83 -1.67 -1.98
CA GLY A 111 6.05 -2.86 -2.32
C GLY A 111 4.54 -2.63 -2.21
N ALA A 112 3.84 -3.56 -1.57
CA ALA A 112 2.40 -3.50 -1.35
C ALA A 112 1.96 -2.19 -0.67
N ALA A 113 2.74 -1.65 0.27
CA ALA A 113 2.42 -0.39 0.94
C ALA A 113 2.42 0.81 -0.03
N ALA A 114 3.34 0.83 -1.01
CA ALA A 114 3.34 1.86 -2.05
C ALA A 114 2.08 1.77 -2.92
N ASN A 115 1.63 0.56 -3.22
CA ASN A 115 0.41 0.33 -3.99
C ASN A 115 -0.86 0.70 -3.19
N MET A 116 -0.89 0.42 -1.88
CA MET A 116 -1.95 0.91 -1.00
C MET A 116 -2.01 2.44 -0.96
N ALA A 117 -0.85 3.13 -0.98
CA ALA A 117 -0.82 4.60 -1.05
C ALA A 117 -1.44 5.13 -2.35
N VAL A 118 -1.25 4.42 -3.47
CA VAL A 118 -1.92 4.73 -4.75
C VAL A 118 -3.42 4.38 -4.71
N ALA A 119 -3.82 3.41 -3.89
CA ALA A 119 -5.23 3.07 -3.70
C ALA A 119 -6.00 4.14 -2.91
N ALA A 120 -5.36 4.91 -2.04
CA ALA A 120 -6.00 5.98 -1.27
C ALA A 120 -6.58 7.09 -2.18
N ASP A 121 -7.58 7.83 -1.67
CA ASP A 121 -8.17 8.95 -2.39
C ASP A 121 -7.26 10.19 -2.32
N PHE A 122 -6.55 10.35 -1.20
CA PHE A 122 -5.58 11.42 -0.97
C PHE A 122 -4.32 10.86 -0.32
N CYS A 123 -3.19 11.03 -0.96
CA CYS A 123 -1.88 10.76 -0.37
C CYS A 123 -1.21 12.09 0.00
N LEU A 124 -0.93 12.28 1.28
CA LEU A 124 -0.09 13.35 1.81
C LEU A 124 1.28 12.76 2.09
N ALA A 125 2.33 13.40 1.62
CA ALA A 125 3.68 12.88 1.79
C ALA A 125 4.61 13.93 2.40
N THR A 126 5.59 13.49 3.18
CA THR A 126 6.69 14.37 3.54
C THR A 126 7.67 14.49 2.37
N ASP A 127 8.51 15.52 2.40
CA ASP A 127 9.63 15.72 1.46
C ASP A 127 10.67 14.58 1.49
N LYS A 128 10.65 13.75 2.56
CA LYS A 128 11.52 12.57 2.72
C LYS A 128 10.91 11.30 2.13
N ALA A 129 9.63 11.34 1.75
CA ALA A 129 8.94 10.14 1.27
C ALA A 129 9.54 9.65 -0.06
N LYS A 130 9.63 8.31 -0.16
CA LYS A 130 10.10 7.62 -1.37
C LYS A 130 9.19 6.45 -1.66
N PHE A 131 8.61 6.43 -2.84
CA PHE A 131 7.72 5.36 -3.32
C PHE A 131 8.54 4.36 -4.13
N ILE A 132 8.53 3.09 -3.76
CA ILE A 132 9.43 2.08 -4.33
C ILE A 132 8.64 0.83 -4.72
N GLN A 133 8.69 0.45 -6.00
CA GLN A 133 8.17 -0.84 -6.47
C GLN A 133 9.23 -1.93 -6.23
N ALA A 134 9.39 -2.34 -4.97
CA ALA A 134 10.53 -3.16 -4.52
C ALA A 134 10.50 -4.64 -4.98
N PHE A 135 9.45 -5.07 -5.65
CA PHE A 135 9.17 -6.48 -5.98
C PHE A 135 10.24 -7.12 -6.85
N VAL A 136 10.67 -6.43 -7.91
CA VAL A 136 11.68 -6.97 -8.84
C VAL A 136 13.02 -7.29 -8.15
N GLY A 137 13.34 -6.56 -7.08
CA GLY A 137 14.55 -6.79 -6.28
C GLY A 137 14.56 -8.10 -5.50
N VAL A 138 13.40 -8.73 -5.33
CA VAL A 138 13.25 -10.04 -4.70
C VAL A 138 12.67 -11.10 -5.65
N GLY A 139 12.65 -10.81 -6.96
CA GLY A 139 12.18 -11.77 -7.96
C GLY A 139 10.66 -11.89 -8.06
N LEU A 140 9.89 -10.91 -7.56
CA LEU A 140 8.43 -10.84 -7.64
C LEU A 140 7.96 -9.78 -8.63
N ALA A 141 6.68 -9.83 -8.98
CA ALA A 141 5.94 -8.77 -9.67
C ALA A 141 5.14 -7.94 -8.65
N PRO A 142 4.69 -6.70 -8.99
CA PRO A 142 3.81 -5.94 -8.12
C PRO A 142 2.51 -6.66 -7.78
N ASP A 143 2.14 -6.64 -6.49
CA ASP A 143 0.87 -7.10 -5.93
C ASP A 143 0.02 -5.92 -5.41
N ALA A 144 -0.99 -6.20 -4.59
CA ALA A 144 -1.89 -5.20 -4.02
C ALA A 144 -2.57 -4.30 -5.08
N GLY A 145 -2.81 -4.85 -6.28
CA GLY A 145 -3.37 -4.10 -7.41
C GLY A 145 -2.36 -3.15 -8.08
N GLY A 146 -1.05 -3.36 -7.88
CA GLY A 146 -0.01 -2.38 -8.16
C GLY A 146 0.02 -1.86 -9.58
N ILE A 147 0.17 -2.71 -10.59
CA ILE A 147 0.20 -2.28 -12.00
C ILE A 147 -1.17 -1.72 -12.42
N HIS A 148 -2.25 -2.30 -11.93
CA HIS A 148 -3.61 -1.86 -12.20
C HIS A 148 -3.86 -0.42 -11.74
N LEU A 149 -3.44 -0.10 -10.51
CA LEU A 149 -3.53 1.22 -9.91
C LEU A 149 -2.57 2.22 -10.58
N LEU A 150 -1.29 1.87 -10.68
CA LEU A 150 -0.24 2.75 -11.22
C LEU A 150 -0.51 3.13 -12.68
N SER A 151 -0.88 2.16 -13.52
CA SER A 151 -1.14 2.42 -14.94
C SER A 151 -2.26 3.45 -15.16
N ARG A 152 -3.27 3.44 -14.29
CA ARG A 152 -4.38 4.39 -14.32
C ARG A 152 -4.04 5.76 -13.72
N SER A 153 -3.08 5.79 -12.80
CA SER A 153 -2.67 7.02 -12.13
C SER A 153 -1.60 7.81 -12.90
N ILE A 154 -0.55 7.12 -13.40
CA ILE A 154 0.62 7.77 -14.03
C ILE A 154 0.88 7.34 -15.47
N GLY A 155 0.00 6.50 -16.01
CA GLY A 155 0.12 5.93 -17.35
C GLY A 155 0.98 4.67 -17.41
N VAL A 156 0.69 3.80 -18.38
CA VAL A 156 1.29 2.45 -18.49
C VAL A 156 2.80 2.46 -18.60
N THR A 157 3.38 3.42 -19.31
CA THR A 157 4.83 3.49 -19.52
C THR A 157 5.58 3.76 -18.23
N ARG A 158 5.15 4.76 -17.44
CA ARG A 158 5.77 5.07 -16.14
C ARG A 158 5.56 3.95 -15.13
N ALA A 159 4.38 3.36 -15.09
CA ALA A 159 4.07 2.23 -14.23
C ALA A 159 5.01 1.04 -14.50
N ALA A 160 5.16 0.66 -15.78
CA ALA A 160 6.06 -0.42 -16.19
C ALA A 160 7.53 -0.11 -15.87
N GLN A 161 8.00 1.11 -16.13
CA GLN A 161 9.37 1.52 -15.82
C GLN A 161 9.67 1.44 -14.33
N LEU A 162 8.80 2.00 -13.47
CA LEU A 162 8.97 1.91 -12.01
C LEU A 162 8.98 0.46 -11.53
N ALA A 163 8.06 -0.37 -12.01
CA ALA A 163 7.98 -1.77 -11.61
C ALA A 163 9.19 -2.60 -12.06
N MET A 164 9.71 -2.36 -13.28
CA MET A 164 10.85 -3.10 -13.82
C MET A 164 12.19 -2.65 -13.27
N THR A 165 12.33 -1.38 -12.89
CA THR A 165 13.59 -0.85 -12.37
C THR A 165 13.68 -0.93 -10.85
N GLY A 166 12.54 -0.88 -10.14
CA GLY A 166 12.51 -0.75 -8.68
C GLY A 166 13.09 0.57 -8.17
N GLU A 167 13.26 1.58 -9.05
CA GLU A 167 13.81 2.88 -8.67
C GLU A 167 12.89 3.61 -7.68
N ALA A 168 13.51 4.33 -6.76
CA ALA A 168 12.78 5.14 -5.79
C ALA A 168 12.25 6.42 -6.44
N LEU A 169 10.93 6.59 -6.46
CA LEU A 169 10.26 7.81 -6.88
C LEU A 169 10.21 8.78 -5.69
N THR A 170 10.80 9.98 -5.81
CA THR A 170 10.76 11.00 -4.75
C THR A 170 9.36 11.58 -4.58
N ALA A 171 9.08 12.16 -3.40
CA ALA A 171 7.79 12.79 -3.11
C ALA A 171 7.43 13.89 -4.11
N GLU A 172 8.40 14.74 -4.49
CA GLU A 172 8.19 15.82 -5.47
C GLU A 172 7.82 15.26 -6.84
N LYS A 173 8.51 14.18 -7.26
CA LYS A 173 8.22 13.55 -8.55
C LYS A 173 6.88 12.82 -8.52
N ALA A 174 6.53 12.21 -7.39
CA ALA A 174 5.23 11.60 -7.17
C ALA A 174 4.09 12.64 -7.21
N LEU A 175 4.31 13.84 -6.67
CA LEU A 175 3.41 14.99 -6.78
C LEU A 175 3.26 15.44 -8.24
N GLU A 176 4.39 15.63 -8.95
CA GLU A 176 4.39 16.00 -10.39
C GLU A 176 3.61 14.99 -11.24
N TRP A 177 3.70 13.71 -10.92
CA TRP A 177 3.03 12.65 -11.66
C TRP A 177 1.58 12.38 -11.22
N GLY A 178 1.12 13.04 -10.14
CA GLY A 178 -0.25 12.94 -9.65
C GLY A 178 -0.53 11.78 -8.70
N LEU A 179 0.51 11.06 -8.21
CA LEU A 179 0.35 10.04 -7.18
C LEU A 179 0.14 10.61 -5.78
N VAL A 180 0.71 11.77 -5.51
CA VAL A 180 0.65 12.47 -4.23
C VAL A 180 -0.19 13.72 -4.39
N TYR A 181 -1.12 13.94 -3.47
CA TYR A 181 -1.96 15.14 -3.45
C TYR A 181 -1.20 16.38 -2.98
N ARG A 182 -0.33 16.23 -1.96
CA ARG A 182 0.51 17.32 -1.44
C ARG A 182 1.77 16.79 -0.77
N VAL A 183 2.87 17.54 -0.94
CA VAL A 183 4.14 17.31 -0.24
C VAL A 183 4.36 18.46 0.76
N CYS A 184 4.88 18.15 1.95
CA CYS A 184 5.24 19.13 2.98
C CYS A 184 6.42 18.62 3.83
N GLU A 185 6.99 19.49 4.64
CA GLU A 185 7.94 19.11 5.70
C GLU A 185 7.23 18.27 6.78
N ALA A 186 7.94 17.37 7.44
CA ALA A 186 7.36 16.41 8.39
C ALA A 186 6.61 17.09 9.55
N ASP A 187 7.13 18.20 10.07
CA ASP A 187 6.48 19.00 11.12
C ASP A 187 5.22 19.72 10.68
N LYS A 188 4.93 19.74 9.38
CA LYS A 188 3.74 20.37 8.79
C LYS A 188 2.68 19.35 8.34
N LEU A 189 2.96 18.04 8.46
CA LEU A 189 2.09 16.98 7.94
C LEU A 189 0.70 17.02 8.58
N GLU A 190 0.63 17.10 9.92
CA GLU A 190 -0.62 17.22 10.66
C GLU A 190 -1.42 18.46 10.25
N LYS A 191 -0.78 19.63 10.18
CA LYS A 191 -1.43 20.85 9.73
C LYS A 191 -1.97 20.73 8.30
N THR A 192 -1.22 20.03 7.43
CA THR A 192 -1.64 19.80 6.04
C THR A 192 -2.86 18.90 5.97
N ARG A 193 -2.91 17.84 6.80
CA ARG A 193 -4.07 16.96 6.99
C ARG A 193 -5.30 17.77 7.42
N GLU A 194 -5.16 18.57 8.48
CA GLU A 194 -6.28 19.34 9.02
C GLU A 194 -6.85 20.34 8.01
N GLN A 195 -5.99 20.95 7.19
CA GLN A 195 -6.42 21.83 6.10
C GLN A 195 -7.24 21.06 5.05
N LEU A 196 -6.84 19.83 4.73
CA LEU A 196 -7.58 18.97 3.80
C LEU A 196 -8.91 18.53 4.40
N LEU A 197 -8.91 18.01 5.64
CA LEU A 197 -10.13 17.61 6.35
C LEU A 197 -11.13 18.76 6.48
N LYS A 198 -10.67 19.97 6.85
CA LYS A 198 -11.49 21.17 6.90
C LYS A 198 -12.14 21.48 5.55
N LYS A 199 -11.46 21.20 4.44
CA LYS A 199 -12.03 21.35 3.10
C LYS A 199 -13.06 20.25 2.82
N LEU A 200 -12.74 19.00 3.14
CA LEU A 200 -13.61 17.85 2.91
C LEU A 200 -14.89 17.89 3.78
N ARG A 201 -14.82 18.35 5.03
CA ARG A 201 -15.98 18.50 5.92
C ARG A 201 -17.04 19.47 5.40
N ARG A 202 -16.74 20.27 4.35
CA ARG A 202 -17.73 21.14 3.67
C ARG A 202 -18.52 20.40 2.59
N GLY A 203 -18.09 19.23 2.18
CA GLY A 203 -18.74 18.41 1.17
C GLY A 203 -19.75 17.43 1.75
N SER A 204 -20.58 16.87 0.90
CA SER A 204 -21.58 15.86 1.29
C SER A 204 -20.99 14.46 1.28
N ALA A 205 -21.18 13.70 2.36
CA ALA A 205 -20.79 12.29 2.43
C ALA A 205 -21.41 11.46 1.28
N ASN A 206 -22.69 11.70 0.95
CA ASN A 206 -23.35 11.04 -0.17
C ASN A 206 -22.69 11.37 -1.52
N SER A 207 -22.20 12.61 -1.68
CA SER A 207 -21.46 12.99 -2.89
C SER A 207 -20.12 12.28 -2.98
N TYR A 208 -19.38 12.11 -1.87
CA TYR A 208 -18.13 11.37 -1.85
C TYR A 208 -18.35 9.90 -2.18
N ALA A 209 -19.37 9.27 -1.58
CA ALA A 209 -19.74 7.91 -1.90
C ALA A 209 -20.06 7.73 -3.40
N ALA A 210 -20.82 8.66 -3.98
CA ALA A 210 -21.16 8.66 -5.39
C ALA A 210 -19.93 8.86 -6.29
N ILE A 211 -19.02 9.78 -5.92
CA ILE A 211 -17.77 10.03 -6.66
C ILE A 211 -16.90 8.76 -6.65
N LYS A 212 -16.70 8.13 -5.48
CA LYS A 212 -15.90 6.89 -5.39
C LYS A 212 -16.52 5.79 -6.24
N LYS A 213 -17.84 5.63 -6.21
CA LYS A 213 -18.55 4.67 -7.07
C LYS A 213 -18.35 4.95 -8.56
N LEU A 214 -18.46 6.20 -8.98
CA LEU A 214 -18.22 6.58 -10.38
C LEU A 214 -16.78 6.34 -10.83
N VAL A 215 -15.80 6.64 -9.98
CA VAL A 215 -14.39 6.34 -10.25
C VAL A 215 -14.18 4.84 -10.37
N TRP A 216 -14.76 4.06 -9.46
CA TRP A 216 -14.69 2.60 -9.51
C TRP A 216 -15.25 2.05 -10.82
N GLU A 217 -16.48 2.37 -11.16
CA GLU A 217 -17.16 1.87 -12.37
C GLU A 217 -16.43 2.28 -13.66
N SER A 218 -15.80 3.46 -13.66
CA SER A 218 -15.10 3.96 -14.84
C SER A 218 -13.70 3.37 -15.01
N GLN A 219 -13.01 2.97 -13.91
CA GLN A 219 -11.59 2.62 -13.98
C GLN A 219 -11.23 1.26 -13.41
N PHE A 220 -12.05 0.68 -12.50
CA PHE A 220 -11.64 -0.47 -11.68
C PHE A 220 -12.64 -1.63 -11.67
N LYS A 221 -13.69 -1.62 -12.50
CA LYS A 221 -14.70 -2.68 -12.56
C LYS A 221 -14.12 -4.06 -12.92
N ASP A 222 -12.97 -4.08 -13.59
CA ASP A 222 -12.21 -5.26 -13.99
C ASP A 222 -11.21 -5.74 -12.92
N TRP A 223 -11.28 -5.17 -11.70
CA TRP A 223 -10.35 -5.49 -10.60
C TRP A 223 -10.29 -6.96 -10.27
N GLN A 224 -11.43 -7.65 -10.21
CA GLN A 224 -11.48 -9.07 -9.82
C GLN A 224 -10.74 -9.95 -10.83
N ASP A 225 -10.95 -9.72 -12.12
CA ASP A 225 -10.27 -10.48 -13.18
C ASP A 225 -8.75 -10.20 -13.13
N TYR A 226 -8.36 -8.94 -12.91
CA TYR A 226 -6.96 -8.56 -12.74
C TYR A 226 -6.33 -9.21 -11.49
N ALA A 227 -7.03 -9.22 -10.35
CA ALA A 227 -6.54 -9.79 -9.10
C ALA A 227 -6.28 -11.30 -9.22
N VAL A 228 -7.13 -12.03 -9.93
CA VAL A 228 -6.91 -13.46 -10.21
C VAL A 228 -5.59 -13.67 -10.97
N LEU A 229 -5.31 -12.87 -12.00
CA LEU A 229 -4.06 -12.95 -12.76
C LEU A 229 -2.87 -12.56 -11.88
N GLU A 230 -2.97 -11.46 -11.12
CA GLU A 230 -1.92 -10.96 -10.22
C GLU A 230 -1.51 -12.03 -9.20
N LEU A 231 -2.48 -12.62 -8.51
CA LEU A 231 -2.25 -13.66 -7.50
C LEU A 231 -1.65 -14.94 -8.09
N HIS A 232 -2.13 -15.35 -9.27
CA HIS A 232 -1.55 -16.51 -9.98
C HIS A 232 -0.08 -16.27 -10.35
N LEU A 233 0.26 -15.08 -10.83
CA LEU A 233 1.64 -14.72 -11.15
C LEU A 233 2.52 -14.64 -9.90
N GLN A 234 2.01 -14.05 -8.80
CA GLN A 234 2.71 -14.01 -7.51
C GLN A 234 3.01 -15.42 -6.99
N GLU A 235 2.03 -16.31 -6.99
CA GLU A 235 2.21 -17.71 -6.58
C GLU A 235 3.26 -18.42 -7.45
N SER A 236 3.20 -18.20 -8.77
CA SER A 236 4.16 -18.81 -9.72
C SER A 236 5.57 -18.30 -9.47
N LEU A 237 5.76 -17.00 -9.24
CA LEU A 237 7.04 -16.38 -8.96
C LEU A 237 7.60 -16.82 -7.59
N ALA A 238 6.76 -16.95 -6.57
CA ALA A 238 7.16 -17.40 -5.24
C ALA A 238 7.76 -18.82 -5.22
N LYS A 239 7.48 -19.63 -6.25
CA LYS A 239 8.04 -20.99 -6.41
C LYS A 239 9.41 -21.01 -7.10
N THR A 240 9.88 -19.88 -7.65
CA THR A 240 11.12 -19.81 -8.42
C THR A 240 12.37 -19.79 -7.54
N GLU A 241 13.48 -20.27 -8.09
CA GLU A 241 14.79 -20.13 -7.44
C GLU A 241 15.22 -18.66 -7.35
N ASP A 242 14.80 -17.82 -8.30
CA ASP A 242 15.09 -16.39 -8.28
C ASP A 242 14.43 -15.71 -7.09
N PHE A 243 13.20 -16.05 -6.73
CA PHE A 243 12.55 -15.52 -5.52
C PHE A 243 13.31 -15.94 -4.25
N LYS A 244 13.66 -17.24 -4.13
CA LYS A 244 14.44 -17.75 -3.00
C LYS A 244 15.79 -17.03 -2.87
N GLU A 245 16.48 -16.85 -4.00
CA GLU A 245 17.73 -16.07 -4.06
C GLU A 245 17.52 -14.60 -3.67
N GLY A 246 16.46 -13.96 -4.19
CA GLY A 246 16.13 -12.57 -3.88
C GLY A 246 15.94 -12.33 -2.39
N VAL A 247 15.16 -13.19 -1.73
CA VAL A 247 14.91 -13.13 -0.28
C VAL A 247 16.19 -13.37 0.52
N ARG A 248 17.00 -14.39 0.14
CA ARG A 248 18.30 -14.68 0.80
C ARG A 248 19.28 -13.52 0.62
N ALA A 249 19.43 -13.02 -0.60
CA ALA A 249 20.33 -11.91 -0.91
C ALA A 249 19.96 -10.64 -0.12
N HIS A 250 18.66 -10.35 0.02
CA HIS A 250 18.20 -9.23 0.82
C HIS A 250 18.55 -9.41 2.30
N SER A 251 18.30 -10.59 2.88
CA SER A 251 18.65 -10.93 4.27
C SER A 251 20.15 -10.80 4.53
N GLU A 252 20.98 -11.22 3.58
CA GLU A 252 22.43 -11.15 3.62
C GLU A 252 23.01 -9.79 3.22
N ARG A 253 22.16 -8.82 2.86
CA ARG A 253 22.52 -7.46 2.40
C ARG A 253 23.50 -7.47 1.21
N ARG A 254 23.29 -8.38 0.28
CA ARG A 254 24.05 -8.49 -0.97
C ARG A 254 23.15 -8.33 -2.19
N ARG A 255 23.73 -8.17 -3.36
CA ARG A 255 22.97 -8.18 -4.62
C ARG A 255 22.55 -9.61 -4.98
N PRO A 256 21.29 -9.85 -5.41
CA PRO A 256 20.84 -11.15 -5.88
C PRO A 256 21.54 -11.54 -7.20
N LYS A 257 21.63 -12.83 -7.44
CA LYS A 257 22.14 -13.41 -8.69
C LYS A 257 21.03 -14.23 -9.32
N PHE A 258 20.15 -13.57 -10.03
CA PHE A 258 19.04 -14.20 -10.72
C PHE A 258 19.50 -15.01 -11.93
N ILE A 259 18.86 -16.15 -12.16
CA ILE A 259 19.19 -17.12 -13.23
C ILE A 259 17.99 -17.41 -14.15
N GLY A 260 16.82 -16.81 -13.88
CA GLY A 260 15.60 -16.99 -14.67
C GLY A 260 14.90 -18.35 -14.44
N LYS A 261 15.01 -18.92 -13.25
CA LYS A 261 14.43 -20.22 -12.90
C LYS A 261 13.65 -20.16 -11.60
#